data_79615efe8fe33418ea75ab4c58683832
#
_entry.id   79615efe8fe33418ea75ab4c58683832
#
_cell.length_a   1.000
_cell.length_b   1.000
_cell.length_c   1.000
_cell.angle_alpha   90.00
_cell.angle_beta   90.00
_cell.angle_gamma   90.00
#
_symmetry.space_group_name_H-M   'P 1'
#
loop_
_entity.id
_entity.type
_entity.pdbx_description
1 polymer ?
#
loop_
_entity_poly.entity_id
_entity_poly.type
_entity_poly.pdbx_seq_one_letter_code
_entity_poly.pdbx_strand_id
1 'polypeptide(L)' 'MSTFTPSPEFDYYYKACRKGDREAKAVAVNQSPVAALAAASEITGLPRDNFEVHEISKAEFEGLHSR' A
#
# COMPACT_ATOMS: atom_id res chain seq x y z
N MET A 1 -22.79 -17.69 -14.17
CA MET A 1 -21.65 -17.30 -13.36
C MET A 1 -21.49 -15.79 -13.38
N SER A 2 -21.44 -15.23 -12.24
CA SER A 2 -21.19 -13.79 -12.20
C SER A 2 -19.70 -13.54 -12.11
N THR A 3 -19.25 -12.66 -12.97
CA THR A 3 -17.87 -12.22 -12.91
C THR A 3 -17.83 -11.01 -12.00
N PHE A 4 -17.12 -11.14 -10.90
CA PHE A 4 -16.96 -10.01 -10.02
C PHE A 4 -15.96 -9.05 -10.62
N THR A 5 -16.40 -7.84 -10.90
CA THR A 5 -15.52 -6.77 -11.36
C THR A 5 -15.54 -5.69 -10.30
N PRO A 6 -14.45 -5.51 -9.57
CA PRO A 6 -14.42 -4.45 -8.55
C PRO A 6 -14.63 -3.10 -9.21
N SER A 7 -15.49 -2.31 -8.62
CA SER A 7 -15.64 -0.93 -9.04
C SER A 7 -14.40 -0.16 -8.60
N PRO A 8 -13.86 0.74 -9.43
CA PRO A 8 -12.72 1.56 -9.03
C PRO A 8 -12.96 2.34 -7.73
N GLU A 9 -14.20 2.68 -7.43
CA GLU A 9 -14.52 3.41 -6.21
C GLU A 9 -14.45 2.55 -4.96
N PHE A 10 -14.36 1.24 -5.11
CA PHE A 10 -14.21 0.32 -3.98
C PHE A 10 -12.81 -0.25 -3.85
N ASP A 11 -11.89 0.21 -4.69
CA ASP A 11 -10.50 -0.21 -4.56
C ASP A 11 -9.85 0.47 -3.37
N TYR A 12 -9.07 -0.30 -2.65
CA TYR A 12 -8.36 0.17 -1.48
C TYR A 12 -6.87 0.13 -1.75
N TYR A 13 -6.21 1.25 -1.52
CA TYR A 13 -4.77 1.38 -1.74
C TYR A 13 -4.13 1.83 -0.45
N TYR A 14 -3.10 1.13 -0.03
CA TYR A 14 -2.36 1.48 1.17
C TYR A 14 -0.89 1.55 0.84
N LYS A 15 -0.21 2.53 1.42
CA LYS A 15 1.24 2.59 1.30
C LYS A 15 1.85 2.46 2.69
N ALA A 16 3.00 1.80 2.76
CA ALA A 16 3.78 1.70 3.99
C ALA A 16 5.05 2.52 3.82
N CYS A 17 5.29 3.43 4.75
CA CYS A 17 6.46 4.29 4.77
C CYS A 17 7.19 4.10 6.09
N ARG A 18 8.51 4.28 6.10
CA ARG A 18 9.23 4.34 7.37
C ARG A 18 8.75 5.56 8.14
N LYS A 19 8.68 5.43 9.46
CA LYS A 19 8.31 6.54 10.31
C LYS A 19 9.29 7.68 10.11
N GLY A 20 8.75 8.86 9.83
CA GLY A 20 9.54 10.03 9.52
C GLY A 20 9.96 10.17 8.06
N ASP A 21 9.60 9.22 7.21
CA ASP A 21 9.90 9.24 5.80
C ASP A 21 8.61 9.28 5.01
N ARG A 22 8.59 9.98 3.88
CA ARG A 22 7.42 10.08 3.03
C ARG A 22 7.45 9.10 1.86
N GLU A 23 8.59 8.50 1.62
CA GLU A 23 8.74 7.60 0.48
C GLU A 23 8.08 6.27 0.80
N ALA A 24 7.21 5.81 -0.11
CA ALA A 24 6.55 4.53 0.05
C ALA A 24 7.55 3.40 -0.17
N LYS A 25 7.60 2.47 0.77
CA LYS A 25 8.44 1.29 0.66
C LYS A 25 7.68 0.09 0.12
N ALA A 26 6.37 0.08 0.29
CA ALA A 26 5.52 -0.97 -0.23
C ALA A 26 4.11 -0.43 -0.41
N VAL A 27 3.36 -1.07 -1.29
CA VAL A 27 1.97 -0.70 -1.56
C VAL A 27 1.14 -1.99 -1.57
N ALA A 28 -0.04 -1.93 -1.00
CA ALA A 28 -1.01 -3.03 -1.05
C ALA A 28 -2.27 -2.52 -1.73
N VAL A 29 -2.81 -3.33 -2.63
CA VAL A 29 -4.01 -3.02 -3.40
C VAL A 29 -5.07 -4.04 -3.05
N ASN A 30 -6.24 -3.57 -2.61
CA ASN A 30 -7.37 -4.42 -2.27
C ASN A 30 -7.02 -5.46 -1.21
N GLN A 31 -6.11 -5.09 -0.31
CA GLN A 31 -5.67 -5.93 0.79
C GLN A 31 -5.74 -5.13 2.08
N SER A 32 -5.50 -5.79 3.21
CA SER A 32 -5.51 -5.09 4.48
C SER A 32 -4.27 -4.22 4.65
N PRO A 33 -4.33 -3.20 5.53
CA PRO A 33 -3.14 -2.40 5.83
C PRO A 33 -1.96 -3.24 6.32
N VAL A 34 -2.24 -4.35 7.01
CA VAL A 34 -1.20 -5.25 7.50
C VAL A 34 -0.40 -5.84 6.34
N ALA A 35 -1.04 -6.04 5.18
CA ALA A 35 -0.33 -6.55 4.01
C ALA A 35 0.75 -5.58 3.55
N ALA A 36 0.48 -4.27 3.60
CA ALA A 36 1.47 -3.27 3.25
C ALA A 36 2.63 -3.26 4.25
N LEU A 37 2.33 -3.38 5.54
CA LEU A 37 3.36 -3.48 6.56
C LEU A 37 4.25 -4.71 6.36
N ALA A 38 3.62 -5.84 6.11
CA ALA A 38 4.37 -7.09 5.90
C ALA A 38 5.30 -6.98 4.70
N ALA A 39 4.78 -6.42 3.61
CA ALA A 39 5.59 -6.26 2.40
C ALA A 39 6.75 -5.30 2.65
N ALA A 40 6.53 -4.19 3.33
CA ALA A 40 7.59 -3.24 3.64
C ALA A 40 8.67 -3.86 4.51
N SER A 41 8.27 -4.61 5.52
CA SER A 41 9.20 -5.31 6.40
C SER A 41 10.05 -6.30 5.61
N GLU A 42 9.42 -7.03 4.71
CA GLU A 42 10.12 -8.04 3.92
C GLU A 42 11.09 -7.41 2.93
N ILE A 43 10.67 -6.34 2.26
CA ILE A 43 11.50 -5.68 1.26
C ILE A 43 12.72 -5.00 1.90
N THR A 44 12.54 -4.37 3.05
CA THR A 44 13.62 -3.60 3.70
C THR A 44 14.41 -4.40 4.71
N GLY A 45 13.86 -5.51 5.20
CA GLY A 45 14.50 -6.29 6.27
C GLY A 45 14.36 -5.65 7.65
N LEU A 46 13.54 -4.60 7.78
CA LEU A 46 13.33 -3.91 9.03
C LEU A 46 12.07 -4.41 9.73
N PRO A 47 11.99 -4.29 11.07
CA PRO A 47 10.78 -4.67 11.79
C PRO A 47 9.58 -3.84 11.36
N ARG A 48 8.39 -4.42 11.45
CA ARG A 48 7.16 -3.73 11.08
C ARG A 48 6.93 -2.44 11.88
N ASP A 49 7.43 -2.39 13.10
CA ASP A 49 7.27 -1.21 13.96
C ASP A 49 7.96 0.03 13.40
N ASN A 50 8.82 -0.13 12.42
CA ASN A 50 9.51 1.00 11.79
C ASN A 50 8.66 1.68 10.72
N PHE A 51 7.47 1.17 10.44
CA PHE A 51 6.66 1.67 9.33
C PHE A 51 5.32 2.18 9.80
N GLU A 52 4.76 3.10 9.00
CA GLU A 52 3.40 3.59 9.11
C GLU A 52 2.66 3.23 7.84
N VAL A 53 1.36 2.95 7.95
CA VAL A 53 0.52 2.67 6.79
C VAL A 53 -0.50 3.78 6.63
N HIS A 54 -0.66 4.26 5.40
CA HIS A 54 -1.64 5.27 5.07
C HIS A 54 -2.49 4.80 3.91
N GLU A 55 -3.77 5.05 4.01
CA GLU A 55 -4.66 4.84 2.88
C GLU A 55 -4.43 5.96 1.87
N ILE A 56 -4.31 5.60 0.59
CA ILE A 56 -4.05 6.56 -0.46
C ILE A 56 -5.12 6.43 -1.55
N SER A 57 -5.25 7.46 -2.36
CA SER A 57 -6.18 7.45 -3.48
C SER A 57 -5.59 6.68 -4.65
N LYS A 58 -6.47 6.33 -5.60
CA LYS A 58 -6.04 5.69 -6.83
C LYS A 58 -5.05 6.60 -7.58
N ALA A 59 -5.31 7.89 -7.60
CA ALA A 59 -4.44 8.84 -8.29
C ALA A 59 -3.03 8.84 -7.68
N GLU A 60 -2.95 8.83 -6.37
CA GLU A 60 -1.67 8.78 -5.69
C GLU A 60 -0.94 7.48 -5.96
N PHE A 61 -1.67 6.37 -5.94
CA PHE A 61 -1.12 5.05 -6.25
C PHE A 61 -0.53 5.03 -7.66
N GLU A 62 -1.27 5.54 -8.63
CA GLU A 62 -0.79 5.60 -10.01
C GLU A 62 0.45 6.48 -10.14
N GLY A 63 0.50 7.57 -9.39
CA GLY A 63 1.68 8.43 -9.36
C GLY A 63 2.92 7.72 -8.85
N LEU A 64 2.76 6.84 -7.86
CA LEU A 64 3.87 6.05 -7.33
C LEU A 64 4.41 5.07 -8.38
N HIS A 65 3.53 4.53 -9.21
CA HIS A 65 3.94 3.59 -10.25
C HIS A 65 4.52 4.25 -11.49
N SER A 66 4.30 5.54 -11.66
CA SER A 66 4.74 6.26 -12.85
C SER A 66 6.19 6.73 -12.77
N ARG A 67 6.87 6.46 -11.70
CA ARG A 67 8.24 6.89 -11.51
C ARG A 67 9.25 5.90 -12.04
#